data_90737d210a77f3a4d677d21f6e26709a
#
_entry.id   90737d210a77f3a4d677d21f6e26709a
#
_cell.length_a   1.000
_cell.length_b   1.000
_cell.length_c   1.000
_cell.angle_alpha   90.00
_cell.angle_beta   90.00
_cell.angle_gamma   90.00
#
_symmetry.space_group_name_H-M   'P 1'
#
loop_
_entity.id
_entity.type
_entity.pdbx_description
1 polymer ?
#
loop_
_entity_poly.entity_id
_entity_poly.type
_entity_poly.pdbx_seq_one_letter_code
_entity_poly.pdbx_strand_id
1 'polypeptide(L)'
;MKNAPLYEDILEGPLDGQARWLITADNVKIRAAYWNFSNSNGTIFVFPGRNEYIEKYGRTCKKIQSIGYSSIVIDWRGQGLSERLVKNKLIGHVNLFQDYQRDVNALVLFATKKRFPEPWFLFAHSMGGAIGLRAINNGLPIQKVIFSAPMW
;
A
#
# COMPACT_ATOMS: atom_id res chain seq x y z
N MET A 1 -0.41 -11.65 12.47
CA MET A 1 -1.12 -10.48 11.90
C MET A 1 -2.61 -10.80 11.85
N LYS A 2 -3.46 -9.89 12.29
CA LYS A 2 -4.93 -10.07 12.31
C LYS A 2 -5.52 -9.71 10.95
N ASN A 3 -6.64 -10.34 10.58
CA ASN A 3 -7.40 -9.97 9.40
C ASN A 3 -7.92 -8.53 9.53
N ALA A 4 -7.95 -7.82 8.41
CA ALA A 4 -8.57 -6.50 8.27
C ALA A 4 -9.77 -6.61 7.31
N PRO A 5 -10.76 -5.73 7.40
CA PRO A 5 -11.85 -5.70 6.44
C PRO A 5 -11.34 -5.31 5.05
N LEU A 6 -11.97 -5.88 4.03
CA LEU A 6 -11.87 -5.49 2.62
C LEU A 6 -13.29 -5.46 2.07
N TYR A 7 -13.72 -4.31 1.59
CA TYR A 7 -15.09 -4.09 1.15
C TYR A 7 -15.23 -4.44 -0.34
N GLU A 8 -15.61 -5.68 -0.60
CA GLU A 8 -15.70 -6.24 -1.97
C GLU A 8 -16.79 -5.58 -2.82
N ASP A 9 -17.85 -5.07 -2.18
CA ASP A 9 -18.97 -4.37 -2.80
C ASP A 9 -18.58 -3.05 -3.50
N ILE A 10 -17.51 -2.41 -3.05
CA ILE A 10 -16.99 -1.16 -3.63
C ILE A 10 -15.60 -1.31 -4.27
N LEU A 11 -14.98 -2.47 -4.12
CA LEU A 11 -13.61 -2.72 -4.55
C LEU A 11 -13.46 -2.76 -6.08
N GLU A 12 -14.42 -3.39 -6.78
CA GLU A 12 -14.33 -3.68 -8.24
C GLU A 12 -13.00 -4.34 -8.65
N GLY A 13 -12.39 -5.07 -7.71
CA GLY A 13 -11.07 -5.66 -7.83
C GLY A 13 -11.07 -7.13 -8.28
N PRO A 14 -9.90 -7.77 -8.24
CA PRO A 14 -9.83 -9.21 -8.42
C PRO A 14 -10.52 -9.93 -7.25
N LEU A 15 -11.02 -11.13 -7.52
CA LEU A 15 -11.48 -12.05 -6.47
C LEU A 15 -10.28 -12.47 -5.59
N ASP A 16 -10.58 -13.02 -4.41
CA ASP A 16 -9.60 -13.57 -3.47
C ASP A 16 -8.62 -12.56 -2.85
N GLY A 17 -8.98 -11.27 -2.88
CA GLY A 17 -8.25 -10.24 -2.16
C GLY A 17 -8.23 -10.49 -0.66
N GLN A 18 -7.12 -10.20 -0.02
CA GLN A 18 -6.97 -10.30 1.44
C GLN A 18 -6.48 -8.99 2.01
N ALA A 19 -6.99 -8.63 3.18
CA ALA A 19 -6.46 -7.48 3.92
C ALA A 19 -5.96 -7.88 5.31
N ARG A 20 -4.93 -7.15 5.79
CA ARG A 20 -4.27 -7.38 7.08
C ARG A 20 -4.02 -6.07 7.80
N TRP A 21 -4.12 -6.15 9.12
CA TRP A 21 -3.60 -5.11 9.99
C TRP A 21 -2.10 -5.31 10.18
N LEU A 22 -1.33 -4.26 9.91
CA LEU A 22 0.09 -4.18 10.19
C LEU A 22 0.31 -3.20 11.33
N ILE A 23 1.35 -3.44 12.11
CA ILE A 23 1.77 -2.52 13.19
C ILE A 23 3.13 -1.97 12.81
N THR A 24 3.25 -0.66 12.76
CA THR A 24 4.49 0.04 12.47
C THR A 24 5.43 0.06 13.68
N ALA A 25 6.68 0.45 13.48
CA ALA A 25 7.69 0.51 14.56
C ALA A 25 7.30 1.49 15.70
N ASP A 26 6.45 2.46 15.41
CA ASP A 26 5.90 3.42 16.39
C ASP A 26 4.47 3.05 16.85
N ASN A 27 4.10 1.76 16.72
CA ASN A 27 2.84 1.17 17.17
C ASN A 27 1.57 1.73 16.50
N VAL A 28 1.67 2.40 15.37
CA VAL A 28 0.50 2.81 14.59
C VAL A 28 -0.03 1.62 13.79
N LYS A 29 -1.36 1.41 13.88
CA LYS A 29 -2.03 0.34 13.15
C LYS A 29 -2.43 0.82 11.76
N ILE A 30 -1.88 0.19 10.71
CA ILE A 30 -2.18 0.47 9.31
C ILE A 30 -2.80 -0.73 8.63
N ARG A 31 -3.56 -0.48 7.55
CA ARG A 31 -4.18 -1.53 6.75
C ARG A 31 -3.41 -1.72 5.44
N ALA A 32 -3.20 -2.98 5.06
CA ALA A 32 -2.73 -3.35 3.73
C ALA A 32 -3.64 -4.42 3.13
N ALA A 33 -3.91 -4.33 1.84
CA ALA A 33 -4.58 -5.39 1.08
C ALA A 33 -3.68 -5.90 -0.03
N TYR A 34 -3.87 -7.14 -0.44
CA TYR A 34 -3.03 -7.78 -1.43
C TYR A 34 -3.76 -8.86 -2.22
N TRP A 35 -3.32 -9.03 -3.44
CA TRP A 35 -3.69 -10.10 -4.36
C TRP A 35 -2.41 -10.81 -4.77
N ASN A 36 -2.18 -11.98 -4.17
CA ASN A 36 -0.98 -12.76 -4.37
C ASN A 36 -1.36 -14.12 -4.96
N PHE A 37 -0.77 -14.48 -6.09
CA PHE A 37 -1.01 -15.75 -6.75
C PHE A 37 0.29 -16.43 -7.16
N SER A 38 0.24 -17.75 -7.24
CA SER A 38 1.35 -18.56 -7.74
C SER A 38 1.63 -18.24 -9.22
N ASN A 39 2.90 -18.29 -9.62
CA ASN A 39 3.36 -17.97 -10.98
C ASN A 39 3.24 -16.49 -11.39
N SER A 40 3.17 -15.59 -10.41
CA SER A 40 3.26 -14.16 -10.66
C SER A 40 4.66 -13.75 -11.14
N ASN A 41 4.73 -12.85 -12.13
CA ASN A 41 5.99 -12.32 -12.67
C ASN A 41 6.70 -11.33 -11.71
N GLY A 42 6.16 -11.12 -10.53
CA GLY A 42 6.64 -10.19 -9.52
C GLY A 42 5.49 -9.49 -8.80
N THR A 43 5.81 -8.51 -7.97
CA THR A 43 4.81 -7.81 -7.16
C THR A 43 4.88 -6.30 -7.37
N ILE A 44 3.73 -5.67 -7.59
CA ILE A 44 3.61 -4.22 -7.70
C ILE A 44 3.06 -3.67 -6.39
N PHE A 45 3.86 -2.87 -5.69
CA PHE A 45 3.41 -2.06 -4.58
C PHE A 45 2.65 -0.86 -5.13
N VAL A 46 1.45 -0.60 -4.62
CA VAL A 46 0.61 0.53 -5.00
C VAL A 46 0.57 1.50 -3.84
N PHE A 47 1.10 2.70 -4.06
CA PHE A 47 1.14 3.79 -3.08
C PHE A 47 0.08 4.83 -3.42
N PRO A 48 -1.05 4.87 -2.70
CA PRO A 48 -2.16 5.80 -2.92
C PRO A 48 -1.79 7.26 -2.68
N GLY A 49 -2.59 8.14 -3.26
CA GLY A 49 -2.58 9.56 -2.97
C GLY A 49 -3.21 9.90 -1.62
N ARG A 50 -3.29 11.20 -1.33
CA ARG A 50 -3.96 11.72 -0.13
C ARG A 50 -5.46 11.54 -0.23
N ASN A 51 -6.11 11.17 0.88
CA ASN A 51 -7.55 10.89 0.98
C ASN A 51 -8.05 9.76 0.09
N GLU A 52 -7.14 8.87 -0.28
CA GLU A 52 -7.46 7.65 -0.99
C GLU A 52 -7.41 6.45 -0.05
N TYR A 53 -7.98 5.34 -0.49
CA TYR A 53 -8.11 4.12 0.28
C TYR A 53 -7.99 2.90 -0.63
N ILE A 54 -7.74 1.75 -0.04
CA ILE A 54 -7.42 0.50 -0.75
C ILE A 54 -8.45 0.17 -1.82
N GLU A 55 -9.74 0.22 -1.52
CA GLU A 55 -10.80 -0.23 -2.42
C GLU A 55 -10.88 0.61 -3.71
N LYS A 56 -10.46 1.88 -3.67
CA LYS A 56 -10.35 2.73 -4.85
C LYS A 56 -9.41 2.16 -5.93
N TYR A 57 -8.46 1.34 -5.51
CA TYR A 57 -7.45 0.74 -6.40
C TYR A 57 -7.83 -0.65 -6.93
N GLY A 58 -9.04 -1.13 -6.66
CA GLY A 58 -9.49 -2.44 -7.11
C GLY A 58 -9.35 -2.66 -8.60
N ARG A 59 -9.84 -1.73 -9.42
CA ARG A 59 -9.69 -1.80 -10.89
C ARG A 59 -8.22 -1.80 -11.33
N THR A 60 -7.37 -1.03 -10.66
CA THR A 60 -5.92 -1.02 -10.91
C THR A 60 -5.31 -2.38 -10.58
N CYS A 61 -5.65 -2.96 -9.44
CA CYS A 61 -5.19 -4.29 -9.03
C CYS A 61 -5.67 -5.39 -9.99
N LYS A 62 -6.91 -5.27 -10.49
CA LYS A 62 -7.43 -6.17 -11.52
C LYS A 62 -6.63 -6.08 -12.82
N LYS A 63 -6.24 -4.88 -13.24
CA LYS A 63 -5.36 -4.68 -14.39
C LYS A 63 -3.96 -5.24 -14.14
N ILE A 64 -3.38 -5.00 -12.97
CA ILE A 64 -2.08 -5.56 -12.57
C ILE A 64 -2.11 -7.09 -12.64
N GLN A 65 -3.16 -7.71 -12.10
CA GLN A 65 -3.34 -9.17 -12.17
C GLN A 65 -3.47 -9.67 -13.61
N SER A 66 -4.22 -8.96 -14.46
CA SER A 66 -4.42 -9.37 -15.87
C SER A 66 -3.15 -9.37 -16.71
N ILE A 67 -2.11 -8.67 -16.27
CA ILE A 67 -0.78 -8.67 -16.90
C ILE A 67 0.24 -9.55 -16.15
N GLY A 68 -0.24 -10.38 -15.23
CA GLY A 68 0.56 -11.44 -14.59
C GLY A 68 1.34 -11.02 -13.35
N TYR A 69 0.94 -9.95 -12.65
CA TYR A 69 1.63 -9.49 -11.44
C TYR A 69 0.73 -9.55 -10.20
N SER A 70 1.31 -9.92 -9.08
CA SER A 70 0.74 -9.73 -7.76
C SER A 70 0.70 -8.25 -7.39
N SER A 71 -0.18 -7.85 -6.49
CA SER A 71 -0.26 -6.47 -6.04
C SER A 71 -0.45 -6.37 -4.53
N ILE A 72 0.04 -5.28 -3.96
CA ILE A 72 -0.14 -4.91 -2.56
C ILE A 72 -0.41 -3.41 -2.45
N VAL A 73 -1.48 -3.04 -1.75
CA VAL A 73 -1.95 -1.66 -1.58
C VAL A 73 -2.01 -1.33 -0.11
N ILE A 74 -1.75 -0.09 0.27
CA ILE A 74 -1.73 0.38 1.65
C ILE A 74 -2.77 1.50 1.87
N ASP A 75 -3.43 1.49 3.03
CA ASP A 75 -3.97 2.72 3.61
C ASP A 75 -2.91 3.35 4.49
N TRP A 76 -2.47 4.55 4.15
CA TRP A 76 -1.51 5.29 4.96
C TRP A 76 -2.06 5.60 6.36
N ARG A 77 -1.18 5.75 7.37
CA ARG A 77 -1.57 6.32 8.67
C ARG A 77 -2.42 7.57 8.49
N GLY A 78 -3.45 7.74 9.28
CA GLY A 78 -4.39 8.86 9.19
C GLY A 78 -5.40 8.77 8.04
N GLN A 79 -5.39 7.74 7.18
CA GLN A 79 -6.22 7.63 5.98
C GLN A 79 -6.86 6.25 5.85
N GLY A 80 -7.85 6.12 4.95
CA GLY A 80 -8.60 4.89 4.76
C GLY A 80 -9.13 4.33 6.09
N LEU A 81 -8.90 3.06 6.36
CA LEU A 81 -9.22 2.42 7.64
C LEU A 81 -8.03 2.36 8.61
N SER A 82 -6.86 2.86 8.22
CA SER A 82 -5.72 2.95 9.12
C SER A 82 -5.97 3.89 10.30
N GLU A 83 -5.22 3.71 11.36
CA GLU A 83 -5.37 4.46 12.61
C GLU A 83 -5.30 5.96 12.39
N ARG A 84 -6.20 6.70 13.03
CA ARG A 84 -6.20 8.16 13.08
C ARG A 84 -5.36 8.64 14.24
N LEU A 85 -4.42 9.54 13.96
CA LEU A 85 -3.53 10.12 14.98
C LEU A 85 -4.18 11.26 15.76
N VAL A 86 -5.37 11.69 15.35
CA VAL A 86 -6.18 12.74 16.00
C VAL A 86 -7.59 12.25 16.27
N LYS A 87 -8.28 12.85 17.25
CA LYS A 87 -9.63 12.44 17.67
C LYS A 87 -10.66 12.55 16.54
N ASN A 88 -10.56 13.60 15.71
CA ASN A 88 -11.47 13.76 14.58
C ASN A 88 -11.06 12.81 13.44
N LYS A 89 -11.86 11.78 13.22
CA LYS A 89 -11.59 10.73 12.22
C LYS A 89 -11.70 11.22 10.76
N LEU A 90 -12.27 12.38 10.52
CA LEU A 90 -12.35 12.97 9.17
C LEU A 90 -11.07 13.69 8.76
N ILE A 91 -10.16 13.92 9.69
CA ILE A 91 -8.89 14.60 9.43
C ILE A 91 -7.81 13.58 9.12
N GLY A 92 -7.28 13.64 7.89
CA GLY A 92 -6.09 12.87 7.48
C GLY A 92 -4.82 13.57 7.98
N HIS A 93 -4.44 13.34 9.25
CA HIS A 93 -3.29 13.97 9.88
C HIS A 93 -2.08 13.02 9.95
N VAL A 94 -0.90 13.57 9.77
CA VAL A 94 0.41 12.97 10.09
C VAL A 94 1.26 14.03 10.81
N ASN A 95 1.97 13.63 11.85
CA ASN A 95 2.79 14.57 12.61
C ASN A 95 3.98 15.09 11.78
N LEU A 96 4.71 14.15 11.17
CA LEU A 96 5.82 14.45 10.27
C LEU A 96 5.66 13.65 8.99
N PHE A 97 5.86 14.27 7.83
CA PHE A 97 5.73 13.59 6.55
C PHE A 97 6.66 12.36 6.44
N GLN A 98 7.82 12.41 7.08
CA GLN A 98 8.74 11.29 7.16
C GLN A 98 8.18 10.06 7.90
N ASP A 99 7.14 10.19 8.72
CA ASP A 99 6.53 9.06 9.44
C ASP A 99 5.88 8.04 8.50
N TYR A 100 5.51 8.45 7.28
CA TYR A 100 5.06 7.51 6.24
C TYR A 100 6.13 6.47 5.88
N GLN A 101 7.42 6.74 6.12
CA GLN A 101 8.47 5.75 5.89
C GLN A 101 8.38 4.56 6.86
N ARG A 102 7.80 4.76 8.05
CA ARG A 102 7.51 3.66 8.98
C ARG A 102 6.41 2.75 8.44
N ASP A 103 5.42 3.33 7.73
CA ASP A 103 4.37 2.58 7.05
C ASP A 103 4.95 1.76 5.89
N VAL A 104 5.81 2.37 5.08
CA VAL A 104 6.53 1.67 4.00
C VAL A 104 7.35 0.50 4.55
N ASN A 105 8.10 0.72 5.63
CA ASN A 105 8.91 -0.33 6.25
C ASN A 105 8.05 -1.49 6.77
N ALA A 106 6.90 -1.19 7.39
CA ALA A 106 5.97 -2.23 7.83
C ALA A 106 5.41 -3.03 6.66
N LEU A 107 5.12 -2.38 5.54
CA LEU A 107 4.64 -3.03 4.32
C LEU A 107 5.73 -3.92 3.69
N VAL A 108 6.97 -3.45 3.60
CA VAL A 108 8.12 -4.21 3.10
C VAL A 108 8.36 -5.44 3.97
N LEU A 109 8.40 -5.29 5.29
CA LEU A 109 8.55 -6.40 6.23
C LEU A 109 7.42 -7.44 6.07
N PHE A 110 6.20 -6.97 5.84
CA PHE A 110 5.06 -7.83 5.58
C PHE A 110 5.24 -8.62 4.29
N ALA A 111 5.62 -7.95 3.18
CA ALA A 111 5.84 -8.57 1.89
C ALA A 111 6.96 -9.63 1.95
N THR A 112 8.08 -9.31 2.59
CA THR A 112 9.19 -10.23 2.82
C THR A 112 8.76 -11.45 3.62
N LYS A 113 8.07 -11.25 4.75
CA LYS A 113 7.60 -12.34 5.61
C LYS A 113 6.60 -13.26 4.90
N LYS A 114 5.79 -12.71 4.03
CA LYS A 114 4.80 -13.44 3.22
C LYS A 114 5.41 -14.04 1.95
N ARG A 115 6.68 -13.78 1.67
CA ARG A 115 7.41 -14.23 0.47
C ARG A 115 6.66 -13.84 -0.81
N PHE A 116 6.32 -12.55 -0.92
CA PHE A 116 5.73 -12.04 -2.15
C PHE A 116 6.70 -12.23 -3.32
N PRO A 117 6.17 -12.62 -4.52
CA PRO A 117 7.00 -12.83 -5.70
C PRO A 117 7.87 -11.62 -6.04
N GLU A 118 9.14 -11.87 -6.27
CA GLU A 118 10.06 -10.88 -6.82
C GLU A 118 10.17 -11.03 -8.35
N PRO A 119 10.61 -9.99 -9.09
CA PRO A 119 11.06 -8.68 -8.58
C PRO A 119 9.90 -7.80 -8.11
N TRP A 120 10.23 -6.81 -7.26
CA TRP A 120 9.27 -5.84 -6.78
C TRP A 120 9.31 -4.55 -7.59
N PHE A 121 8.15 -3.95 -7.78
CA PHE A 121 7.93 -2.71 -8.53
C PHE A 121 7.08 -1.76 -7.69
N LEU A 122 7.12 -0.46 -8.03
CA LEU A 122 6.28 0.54 -7.40
C LEU A 122 5.43 1.27 -8.43
N PHE A 123 4.13 1.35 -8.17
CA PHE A 123 3.20 2.29 -8.78
C PHE A 123 2.75 3.29 -7.71
N ALA A 124 3.09 4.57 -7.88
CA ALA A 124 2.86 5.60 -6.87
C ALA A 124 2.10 6.79 -7.46
N HIS A 125 0.96 7.14 -6.82
CA HIS A 125 0.11 8.23 -7.26
C HIS A 125 0.14 9.40 -6.28
N SER A 126 0.22 10.64 -6.82
CA SER A 126 0.10 11.90 -6.06
C SER A 126 1.01 11.92 -4.81
N MET A 127 0.46 12.05 -3.59
CA MET A 127 1.20 12.00 -2.33
C MET A 127 2.02 10.71 -2.19
N GLY A 128 1.49 9.57 -2.67
CA GLY A 128 2.24 8.32 -2.72
C GLY A 128 3.53 8.42 -3.53
N GLY A 129 3.58 9.34 -4.52
CA GLY A 129 4.79 9.65 -5.29
C GLY A 129 5.90 10.24 -4.41
N ALA A 130 5.59 11.26 -3.60
CA ALA A 130 6.55 11.85 -2.67
C ALA A 130 7.02 10.85 -1.61
N ILE A 131 6.09 10.02 -1.08
CA ILE A 131 6.43 8.97 -0.12
C ILE A 131 7.34 7.93 -0.79
N GLY A 132 7.01 7.50 -2.00
CA GLY A 132 7.75 6.50 -2.76
C GLY A 132 9.14 6.98 -3.15
N LEU A 133 9.29 8.22 -3.61
CA LEU A 133 10.59 8.80 -3.94
C LEU A 133 11.53 8.82 -2.72
N ARG A 134 11.01 9.24 -1.56
CA ARG A 134 11.78 9.18 -0.31
C ARG A 134 12.15 7.75 0.06
N ALA A 135 11.21 6.81 -0.10
CA ALA A 135 11.46 5.40 0.21
C ALA A 135 12.56 4.80 -0.69
N ILE A 136 12.56 5.14 -1.99
CA ILE A 136 13.62 4.74 -2.94
C ILE A 136 14.98 5.27 -2.48
N ASN A 137 15.05 6.55 -2.12
CA ASN A 137 16.27 7.15 -1.58
C ASN A 137 16.75 6.47 -0.28
N ASN A 138 15.83 5.91 0.50
CA ASN A 138 16.12 5.15 1.72
C ASN A 138 16.39 3.66 1.47
N GLY A 139 16.52 3.24 0.20
CA GLY A 139 16.86 1.86 -0.16
C GLY A 139 15.67 0.91 -0.28
N LEU A 140 14.47 1.41 -0.62
CA LEU A 140 13.33 0.53 -0.94
C LEU A 140 13.73 -0.46 -2.06
N PRO A 141 13.63 -1.78 -1.85
CA PRO A 141 14.16 -2.79 -2.77
C PRO A 141 13.22 -3.03 -3.96
N ILE A 142 13.05 -2.03 -4.80
CA ILE A 142 12.25 -2.12 -6.03
C ILE A 142 13.13 -1.99 -7.28
N GLN A 143 12.74 -2.70 -8.35
CA GLN A 143 13.48 -2.71 -9.60
C GLN A 143 13.12 -1.54 -10.50
N LYS A 144 11.84 -1.17 -10.56
CA LYS A 144 11.34 -0.06 -11.39
C LYS A 144 10.18 0.64 -10.67
N VAL A 145 9.96 1.91 -11.02
CA VAL A 145 8.87 2.72 -10.50
C VAL A 145 8.11 3.43 -11.61
N ILE A 146 6.81 3.56 -11.43
CA ILE A 146 5.94 4.43 -12.22
C ILE A 146 5.33 5.46 -11.27
N PHE A 147 5.57 6.73 -11.55
CA PHE A 147 4.93 7.86 -10.86
C PHE A 147 3.76 8.38 -11.70
N SER A 148 2.57 8.43 -11.12
CA SER A 148 1.36 8.98 -11.72
C SER A 148 1.00 10.28 -11.02
N ALA A 149 1.09 11.43 -11.73
CA ALA A 149 0.83 12.77 -11.20
C ALA A 149 1.43 12.98 -9.80
N PRO A 150 2.74 12.74 -9.61
CA PRO A 150 3.34 12.74 -8.29
C PRO A 150 3.31 14.14 -7.66
N MET A 151 3.13 14.17 -6.34
CA MET A 151 3.37 15.36 -5.54
C MET A 151 4.90 15.49 -5.33
N TRP A 152 5.46 16.63 -5.65
CA TRP A 152 6.87 17.00 -5.43
C TRP A 152 7.01 18.09 -4.37
#